data_12161e801b763d84efb12557b23cc8f5
#
_entry.id   12161e801b763d84efb12557b23cc8f5
#
_cell.length_a   1.000
_cell.length_b   1.000
_cell.length_c   1.000
_cell.angle_alpha   90.00
_cell.angle_beta   90.00
_cell.angle_gamma   90.00
#
_symmetry.space_group_name_H-M   'P 1'
#
loop_
_entity.id
_entity.type
_entity.pdbx_description
1 polymer ?
#
loop_
_entity_poly.entity_id
_entity_poly.type
_entity_poly.pdbx_seq_one_letter_code
_entity_poly.pdbx_strand_id
1 'polypeptide(L)'
;MVEKATRNLAEEILNINDERTEIVTVPEWNNMKILCKNLSGADRAVLSGMLEVDGKTNKVKTKSTSADIVILGAYNPATNSRIFTQSHKAGLLAKNSAPLERLAVVIQKLSGLDLDGVDEAEKN
;
A
#
# COMPACT_ATOMS: atom_id res chain seq x y z
N MET A 1 -0.01 -20.09 36.34
CA MET A 1 1.11 -19.15 36.16
C MET A 1 0.64 -17.73 36.28
N VAL A 2 1.19 -17.04 37.24
CA VAL A 2 0.86 -15.66 37.49
C VAL A 2 1.16 -14.78 36.26
N GLU A 3 2.25 -15.09 35.57
CA GLU A 3 2.66 -14.34 34.38
C GLU A 3 1.62 -14.35 33.29
N LYS A 4 0.95 -15.47 33.07
CA LYS A 4 -0.09 -15.57 32.06
C LYS A 4 -1.31 -14.75 32.45
N ALA A 5 -1.62 -14.72 33.74
CA ALA A 5 -2.76 -13.95 34.24
C ALA A 5 -2.52 -12.44 34.11
N THR A 6 -1.25 -12.01 34.15
CA THR A 6 -0.90 -10.59 34.05
C THR A 6 -0.43 -10.17 32.66
N ARG A 7 -0.40 -11.11 31.73
CA ARG A 7 0.06 -10.84 30.37
C ARG A 7 -0.90 -9.89 29.65
N ASN A 8 -0.33 -8.83 29.10
CA ASN A 8 -1.10 -7.85 28.31
C ASN A 8 -0.86 -8.09 26.82
N LEU A 9 -1.79 -8.77 26.18
CA LEU A 9 -1.67 -9.08 24.75
C LEU A 9 -1.68 -7.86 23.85
N ALA A 10 -2.43 -6.82 24.26
CA ALA A 10 -2.47 -5.59 23.47
C ALA A 10 -1.10 -4.94 23.39
N GLU A 11 -0.40 -4.84 24.51
CA GLU A 11 0.94 -4.27 24.52
C GLU A 11 1.92 -5.13 23.74
N GLU A 12 1.81 -6.45 23.86
CA GLU A 12 2.68 -7.36 23.13
C GLU A 12 2.48 -7.19 21.61
N ILE A 13 1.23 -7.11 21.17
CA ILE A 13 0.92 -6.93 19.75
C ILE A 13 1.44 -5.59 19.25
N LEU A 14 1.22 -4.53 20.02
CA LEU A 14 1.65 -3.19 19.59
C LEU A 14 3.16 -3.06 19.51
N ASN A 15 3.88 -3.90 20.23
CA ASN A 15 5.35 -3.89 20.22
C ASN A 15 5.94 -4.80 19.14
N ILE A 16 5.13 -5.58 18.44
CA ILE A 16 5.61 -6.41 17.34
C ILE A 16 5.87 -5.52 16.13
N ASN A 17 7.04 -5.70 15.52
CA ASN A 17 7.31 -5.07 14.24
C ASN A 17 6.80 -5.98 13.13
N ASP A 18 5.61 -5.68 12.62
CA ASP A 18 4.99 -6.44 11.55
C ASP A 18 5.12 -5.75 10.18
N GLU A 19 5.99 -4.75 10.09
CA GLU A 19 6.24 -4.05 8.85
C GLU A 19 6.93 -4.96 7.83
N ARG A 20 6.44 -4.95 6.61
CA ARG A 20 7.01 -5.71 5.50
C ARG A 20 7.51 -4.75 4.44
N THR A 21 8.71 -4.98 3.96
CA THR A 21 9.34 -4.07 3.00
C THR A 21 9.99 -4.83 1.85
N GLU A 22 10.15 -4.13 0.73
CA GLU A 22 10.87 -4.66 -0.42
C GLU A 22 11.45 -3.49 -1.20
N ILE A 23 12.71 -3.60 -1.60
CA ILE A 23 13.34 -2.58 -2.45
C ILE A 23 13.12 -2.96 -3.90
N VAL A 24 12.58 -2.03 -4.68
CA VAL A 24 12.31 -2.22 -6.09
C VAL A 24 13.15 -1.23 -6.89
N THR A 25 13.88 -1.73 -7.87
CA THR A 25 14.62 -0.88 -8.81
C THR A 25 13.71 -0.53 -9.97
N VAL A 26 13.60 0.74 -10.30
CA VAL A 26 12.71 1.23 -11.37
C VAL A 26 13.57 1.71 -12.54
N PRO A 27 13.71 0.89 -13.60
CA PRO A 27 14.54 1.28 -14.74
C PRO A 27 14.05 2.55 -15.42
N GLU A 28 12.75 2.73 -15.50
CA GLU A 28 12.13 3.91 -16.13
C GLU A 28 12.46 5.21 -15.39
N TRP A 29 12.87 5.11 -14.12
CA TRP A 29 13.25 6.25 -13.29
C TRP A 29 14.74 6.23 -12.99
N ASN A 30 15.55 6.07 -14.03
CA ASN A 30 17.02 6.07 -13.94
C ASN A 30 17.57 5.01 -12.96
N ASN A 31 16.93 3.86 -12.91
CA ASN A 31 17.31 2.76 -12.00
C ASN A 31 17.26 3.17 -10.52
N MET A 32 16.40 4.14 -10.19
CA MET A 32 16.19 4.52 -8.80
C MET A 32 15.66 3.36 -8.00
N LYS A 33 16.11 3.27 -6.75
CA LYS A 33 15.62 2.26 -5.81
C LYS A 33 14.55 2.86 -4.93
N ILE A 34 13.42 2.19 -4.87
CA ILE A 34 12.27 2.63 -4.09
C ILE A 34 12.03 1.58 -3.00
N LEU A 35 11.96 2.03 -1.75
CA LEU A 35 11.63 1.16 -0.63
C LEU A 35 10.11 1.09 -0.51
N CYS A 36 9.56 -0.05 -0.90
CA CYS A 36 8.12 -0.28 -0.78
C CYS A 36 7.82 -0.84 0.61
N LYS A 37 6.78 -0.32 1.25
CA LYS A 37 6.31 -0.80 2.55
C LYS A 37 4.85 -1.18 2.46
N ASN A 38 4.43 -2.12 3.31
CA ASN A 38 3.02 -2.46 3.42
C ASN A 38 2.23 -1.22 3.88
N LEU A 39 0.96 -1.20 3.51
CA LEU A 39 0.04 -0.18 3.98
C LEU A 39 -0.34 -0.48 5.44
N SER A 40 -0.31 0.55 6.26
CA SER A 40 -0.81 0.44 7.64
C SER A 40 -2.34 0.46 7.64
N GLY A 41 -2.95 0.19 8.80
CA GLY A 41 -4.38 0.35 8.95
C GLY A 41 -4.85 1.77 8.64
N ALA A 42 -4.05 2.77 9.03
CA ALA A 42 -4.36 4.17 8.74
C ALA A 42 -4.31 4.44 7.24
N ASP A 43 -3.30 3.91 6.54
CA ASP A 43 -3.19 4.05 5.09
C ASP A 43 -4.38 3.42 4.38
N ARG A 44 -4.80 2.24 4.84
CA ARG A 44 -5.96 1.56 4.28
C ARG A 44 -7.24 2.37 4.49
N ALA A 45 -7.36 3.02 5.64
CA ALA A 45 -8.50 3.89 5.92
C ALA A 45 -8.54 5.09 4.97
N VAL A 46 -7.38 5.67 4.66
CA VAL A 46 -7.29 6.75 3.68
C VAL A 46 -7.78 6.27 2.31
N LEU A 47 -7.33 5.11 1.85
CA LEU A 47 -7.78 4.56 0.57
C LEU A 47 -9.28 4.25 0.58
N SER A 48 -9.80 3.73 1.69
CA SER A 48 -11.24 3.46 1.82
C SER A 48 -12.08 4.74 1.76
N GLY A 49 -11.55 5.85 2.25
CA GLY A 49 -12.20 7.14 2.16
C GLY A 49 -12.33 7.68 0.75
N MET A 50 -11.65 7.05 -0.21
CA MET A 50 -11.74 7.42 -1.62
C MET A 50 -12.82 6.63 -2.38
N LEU A 51 -13.70 5.93 -1.66
CA LEU A 51 -14.80 5.19 -2.28
C LEU A 51 -15.87 6.15 -2.79
N GLU A 52 -16.49 5.77 -3.89
CA GLU A 52 -17.56 6.55 -4.51
C GLU A 52 -18.71 5.62 -4.86
N VAL A 53 -19.93 6.06 -4.58
CA VAL A 53 -21.13 5.30 -4.90
C VAL A 53 -21.69 5.81 -6.22
N ASP A 54 -21.88 4.90 -7.17
CA ASP A 54 -22.56 5.23 -8.44
C ASP A 54 -24.05 5.38 -8.16
N GLY A 55 -24.58 6.59 -8.34
CA GLY A 55 -25.99 6.86 -8.08
C GLY A 55 -26.96 6.10 -8.98
N LYS A 56 -26.53 5.64 -10.15
CA LYS A 56 -27.38 4.90 -11.06
C LYS A 56 -27.46 3.42 -10.73
N THR A 57 -26.35 2.81 -10.33
CA THR A 57 -26.29 1.37 -10.11
C THR A 57 -26.16 0.99 -8.65
N ASN A 58 -25.98 1.97 -7.75
CA ASN A 58 -25.69 1.77 -6.33
C ASN A 58 -24.43 0.95 -6.07
N LYS A 59 -23.56 0.85 -7.07
CA LYS A 59 -22.27 0.17 -6.90
C LYS A 59 -21.27 1.11 -6.30
N VAL A 60 -20.45 0.58 -5.40
CA VAL A 60 -19.37 1.33 -4.78
C VAL A 60 -18.13 1.19 -5.66
N LYS A 61 -17.56 2.31 -6.05
CA LYS A 61 -16.31 2.35 -6.81
C LYS A 61 -15.24 3.05 -5.99
N THR A 62 -14.02 2.61 -6.14
CA THR A 62 -12.90 3.31 -5.52
C THR A 62 -12.40 4.39 -6.47
N LYS A 63 -12.13 5.56 -5.93
CA LYS A 63 -11.44 6.63 -6.66
C LYS A 63 -9.94 6.49 -6.55
N SER A 64 -9.46 5.58 -5.73
CA SER A 64 -8.03 5.39 -5.56
C SER A 64 -7.41 4.82 -6.83
N THR A 65 -6.19 5.25 -7.09
CA THR A 65 -5.41 4.82 -8.25
C THR A 65 -4.11 4.20 -7.77
N SER A 66 -3.35 3.63 -8.70
CA SER A 66 -2.00 3.14 -8.38
C SER A 66 -1.14 4.27 -7.81
N ALA A 67 -1.33 5.51 -8.28
CA ALA A 67 -0.60 6.65 -7.73
C ALA A 67 -0.88 6.85 -6.25
N ASP A 68 -2.14 6.69 -5.80
CA ASP A 68 -2.48 6.81 -4.38
C ASP A 68 -1.77 5.77 -3.55
N ILE A 69 -1.70 4.54 -4.04
CA ILE A 69 -1.02 3.45 -3.34
C ILE A 69 0.48 3.75 -3.23
N VAL A 70 1.08 4.23 -4.33
CA VAL A 70 2.50 4.59 -4.35
C VAL A 70 2.80 5.74 -3.39
N ILE A 71 1.93 6.75 -3.33
CA ILE A 71 2.10 7.86 -2.39
C ILE A 71 2.17 7.36 -0.95
N LEU A 72 1.33 6.39 -0.61
CA LEU A 72 1.28 5.86 0.76
C LEU A 72 2.39 4.87 1.06
N GLY A 73 2.83 4.09 0.08
CA GLY A 73 3.73 2.97 0.33
C GLY A 73 5.16 3.09 -0.22
N ALA A 74 5.48 4.18 -0.92
CA ALA A 74 6.82 4.35 -1.48
C ALA A 74 7.68 5.25 -0.59
N TYR A 75 8.84 4.74 -0.20
CA TYR A 75 9.75 5.42 0.73
C TYR A 75 11.14 5.54 0.13
N ASN A 76 11.85 6.55 0.57
CA ASN A 76 13.25 6.75 0.21
C ASN A 76 14.11 5.79 1.05
N PRO A 77 14.83 4.85 0.43
CA PRO A 77 15.63 3.90 1.20
C PRO A 77 16.75 4.54 2.01
N ALA A 78 17.22 5.71 1.59
CA ALA A 78 18.28 6.40 2.31
C ALA A 78 17.80 7.08 3.59
N THR A 79 16.58 7.60 3.59
CA THR A 79 16.04 8.39 4.73
C THR A 79 14.90 7.68 5.45
N ASN A 80 14.34 6.61 4.86
CA ASN A 80 13.20 5.90 5.40
C ASN A 80 11.96 6.79 5.56
N SER A 81 11.86 7.81 4.73
CA SER A 81 10.72 8.73 4.73
C SER A 81 9.94 8.62 3.41
N ARG A 82 8.66 8.98 3.45
CA ARG A 82 7.83 8.96 2.25
C ARG A 82 8.41 9.88 1.18
N ILE A 83 8.40 9.41 -0.05
CA ILE A 83 8.91 10.17 -1.19
C ILE A 83 7.89 11.20 -1.65
N PHE A 84 6.61 10.81 -1.68
CA PHE A 84 5.54 11.59 -2.29
C PHE A 84 4.52 12.05 -1.27
N THR A 85 3.87 13.19 -1.60
CA THR A 85 2.70 13.68 -0.89
C THR A 85 1.53 13.73 -1.88
N GLN A 86 0.34 14.05 -1.39
CA GLN A 86 -0.84 14.17 -2.27
C GLN A 86 -0.66 15.23 -3.35
N SER A 87 0.17 16.24 -3.08
CA SER A 87 0.45 17.29 -4.07
C SER A 87 1.17 16.74 -5.31
N HIS A 88 1.79 15.57 -5.22
CA HIS A 88 2.48 14.94 -6.34
C HIS A 88 1.59 14.06 -7.19
N LYS A 89 0.33 13.83 -6.79
CA LYS A 89 -0.56 12.89 -7.46
C LYS A 89 -0.72 13.23 -8.95
N ALA A 90 -0.99 14.47 -9.27
CA ALA A 90 -1.19 14.87 -10.68
C ALA A 90 0.07 14.59 -11.50
N GLY A 91 1.25 14.88 -10.95
CA GLY A 91 2.51 14.62 -11.63
C GLY A 91 2.76 13.13 -11.84
N LEU A 92 2.43 12.31 -10.85
CA LEU A 92 2.56 10.86 -10.97
C LEU A 92 1.62 10.30 -12.04
N LEU A 93 0.39 10.79 -12.08
CA LEU A 93 -0.60 10.34 -13.06
C LEU A 93 -0.20 10.73 -14.50
N ALA A 94 0.64 11.73 -14.67
CA ALA A 94 1.16 12.13 -15.97
C ALA A 94 2.35 11.26 -16.42
N LYS A 95 2.90 10.44 -15.54
CA LYS A 95 4.02 9.57 -15.86
C LYS A 95 3.55 8.28 -16.51
N ASN A 96 4.53 7.51 -17.04
CA ASN A 96 4.26 6.17 -17.55
C ASN A 96 3.62 5.34 -16.45
N SER A 97 2.51 4.67 -16.77
CA SER A 97 1.77 3.88 -15.78
C SER A 97 2.51 2.61 -15.34
N ALA A 98 3.40 2.07 -16.16
CA ALA A 98 4.05 0.79 -15.86
C ALA A 98 4.81 0.79 -14.52
N PRO A 99 5.67 1.78 -14.22
CA PRO A 99 6.31 1.81 -12.90
C PRO A 99 5.33 1.98 -11.77
N LEU A 100 4.29 2.82 -11.95
CA LEU A 100 3.27 3.01 -10.90
C LEU A 100 2.56 1.70 -10.59
N GLU A 101 2.15 0.97 -11.63
CA GLU A 101 1.45 -0.30 -11.44
C GLU A 101 2.37 -1.33 -10.76
N ARG A 102 3.62 -1.39 -11.18
CA ARG A 102 4.60 -2.32 -10.61
C ARG A 102 4.79 -2.08 -9.11
N LEU A 103 4.99 -0.81 -8.73
CA LEU A 103 5.17 -0.45 -7.33
C LEU A 103 3.89 -0.71 -6.53
N ALA A 104 2.73 -0.35 -7.09
CA ALA A 104 1.45 -0.58 -6.43
C ALA A 104 1.21 -2.06 -6.15
N VAL A 105 1.53 -2.93 -7.11
CA VAL A 105 1.38 -4.37 -6.94
C VAL A 105 2.27 -4.87 -5.78
N VAL A 106 3.52 -4.43 -5.72
CA VAL A 106 4.42 -4.83 -4.65
C VAL A 106 3.89 -4.37 -3.29
N ILE A 107 3.46 -3.12 -3.20
CA ILE A 107 2.91 -2.57 -1.94
C ILE A 107 1.67 -3.36 -1.51
N GLN A 108 0.78 -3.68 -2.44
CA GLN A 108 -0.42 -4.45 -2.15
C GLN A 108 -0.09 -5.87 -1.68
N LYS A 109 0.87 -6.52 -2.31
CA LYS A 109 1.32 -7.85 -1.87
C LYS A 109 1.91 -7.80 -0.47
N LEU A 110 2.73 -6.81 -0.18
CA LEU A 110 3.28 -6.64 1.17
C LEU A 110 2.19 -6.40 2.20
N SER A 111 1.08 -5.80 1.78
CA SER A 111 -0.07 -5.50 2.64
C SER A 111 -1.02 -6.67 2.81
N GLY A 112 -0.69 -7.82 2.22
CA GLY A 112 -1.55 -8.99 2.30
C GLY A 112 -2.69 -9.00 1.29
N LEU A 113 -2.66 -8.10 0.31
CA LEU A 113 -3.67 -8.06 -0.76
C LEU A 113 -3.15 -8.88 -1.93
N ASP A 114 -3.66 -10.09 -2.04
CA ASP A 114 -3.23 -11.03 -3.07
C ASP A 114 -4.17 -10.96 -4.26
N LEU A 115 -3.81 -10.12 -5.22
CA LEU A 115 -4.60 -9.96 -6.44
C LEU A 115 -4.55 -11.21 -7.31
N ASP A 116 -3.41 -11.91 -7.29
CA ASP A 116 -3.29 -13.15 -8.05
C ASP A 116 -4.17 -14.24 -7.46
N GLY A 117 -4.23 -14.30 -6.13
CA GLY A 117 -5.11 -15.22 -5.43
C GLY A 117 -6.57 -14.96 -5.72
N VAL A 118 -6.97 -13.69 -5.81
CA VAL A 118 -8.34 -13.33 -6.17
C VAL A 118 -8.65 -13.79 -7.59
N ASP A 119 -7.75 -13.57 -8.52
CA ASP A 119 -7.94 -14.01 -9.91
C ASP A 119 -8.08 -15.52 -9.99
N GLU A 120 -7.26 -16.26 -9.26
CA GLU A 120 -7.37 -17.72 -9.23
C GLU A 120 -8.70 -18.17 -8.65
N ALA A 121 -9.16 -17.52 -7.61
CA ALA A 121 -10.44 -17.83 -7.00
C ALA A 121 -11.59 -17.60 -7.99
N GLU A 122 -11.52 -16.54 -8.77
CA GLU A 122 -12.54 -16.24 -9.77
C GLU A 122 -12.56 -17.25 -10.91
N LYS A 123 -11.39 -17.80 -11.25
CA LYS A 123 -11.31 -18.80 -12.32
C LYS A 123 -11.89 -20.14 -11.90
N ASN A 124 -11.89 -20.43 -10.66
CA ASN A 124 -12.40 -21.68 -10.13
C ASN A 124 -13.89 -21.59 -9.81
#